data_4c401c81f1a4195d84544348a7e9eafa
#
_entry.id   4c401c81f1a4195d84544348a7e9eafa
#
_cell.length_a   1.000
_cell.length_b   1.000
_cell.length_c   1.000
_cell.angle_alpha   90.00
_cell.angle_beta   90.00
_cell.angle_gamma   90.00
#
_symmetry.space_group_name_H-M   'P 1'
#
loop_
_entity.id
_entity.type
_entity.pdbx_description
1 polymer ?
#
loop_
_entity_poly.entity_id
_entity_poly.type
_entity_poly.pdbx_seq_one_letter_code
_entity_poly.pdbx_strand_id
1 'polypeptide(L)'
;RVTGGLNVGGHTLTLDLAKKMDVPVETAHQFKVLNGLNPGPRQARIMEALKPSLLKMTSEIKKVMRYYTDRFPSDKKIEQVLIVGGGSNLPGIGEFFTNELIMPARVASPWQSLDFGKLEQPAKQQRAQFVAVAGLALIRSEDIYD
;
A
#
# COMPACT_ATOMS: atom_id res chain seq x y z
N ARG A 1 -14.02 10.17 -7.64
CA ARG A 1 -14.37 11.49 -7.12
C ARG A 1 -13.16 12.38 -6.86
N VAL A 2 -12.14 11.87 -6.21
CA VAL A 2 -10.88 12.59 -5.94
C VAL A 2 -9.72 11.65 -6.19
N THR A 3 -8.69 12.14 -6.84
CA THR A 3 -7.44 11.42 -7.07
C THR A 3 -6.26 12.26 -6.62
N GLY A 4 -5.20 11.61 -6.19
CA GLY A 4 -3.90 12.20 -5.89
C GLY A 4 -2.80 11.32 -6.46
N GLY A 5 -1.60 11.85 -6.58
CA GLY A 5 -0.46 11.11 -7.13
C GLY A 5 0.85 11.50 -6.48
N LEU A 6 1.74 10.52 -6.37
CA LEU A 6 3.07 10.69 -5.81
C LEU A 6 4.04 9.71 -6.47
N ASN A 7 5.23 10.19 -6.84
CA ASN A 7 6.29 9.35 -7.39
C ASN A 7 7.06 8.59 -6.29
N VAL A 8 6.32 7.85 -5.46
CA VAL A 8 6.88 6.96 -4.44
C VAL A 8 6.14 5.63 -4.49
N GLY A 9 6.88 4.56 -4.64
CA GLY A 9 6.34 3.21 -4.69
C GLY A 9 7.30 2.19 -4.10
N GLY A 10 6.96 0.91 -4.20
CA GLY A 10 7.76 -0.17 -3.63
C GLY A 10 9.22 -0.19 -4.13
N HIS A 11 9.47 0.21 -5.37
CA HIS A 11 10.84 0.31 -5.91
C HIS A 11 11.60 1.48 -5.28
N THR A 12 10.98 2.66 -5.13
CA THR A 12 11.60 3.81 -4.44
C THR A 12 12.03 3.43 -3.03
N LEU A 13 11.16 2.74 -2.27
CA LEU A 13 11.47 2.25 -0.93
C LEU A 13 12.68 1.29 -0.94
N THR A 14 12.81 0.43 -1.96
CA THR A 14 13.98 -0.44 -2.08
C THR A 14 15.26 0.34 -2.32
N LEU A 15 15.23 1.37 -3.18
CA LEU A 15 16.39 2.22 -3.45
C LEU A 15 16.80 3.05 -2.23
N ASP A 16 15.83 3.61 -1.50
CA ASP A 16 16.10 4.35 -0.27
C ASP A 16 16.80 3.45 0.77
N LEU A 17 16.34 2.20 0.88
CA LEU A 17 16.92 1.23 1.79
C LEU A 17 18.33 0.81 1.35
N ALA A 18 18.53 0.53 0.05
CA ALA A 18 19.84 0.17 -0.51
C ALA A 18 20.87 1.28 -0.23
N LYS A 19 20.49 2.53 -0.50
CA LYS A 19 21.34 3.70 -0.26
C LYS A 19 21.66 3.90 1.22
N LYS A 20 20.66 3.81 2.11
CA LYS A 20 20.85 4.07 3.54
C LYS A 20 21.64 2.97 4.23
N MET A 21 21.49 1.73 3.80
CA MET A 21 22.17 0.58 4.41
C MET A 21 23.49 0.24 3.74
N ASP A 22 23.81 0.89 2.61
CA ASP A 22 24.98 0.63 1.78
C ASP A 22 25.08 -0.85 1.35
N VAL A 23 23.98 -1.32 0.75
CA VAL A 23 23.87 -2.71 0.27
C VAL A 23 23.33 -2.74 -1.17
N PRO A 24 23.60 -3.82 -1.92
CA PRO A 24 22.98 -4.02 -3.23
C PRO A 24 21.46 -3.96 -3.18
N VAL A 25 20.84 -3.53 -4.29
CA VAL A 25 19.37 -3.36 -4.41
C VAL A 25 18.62 -4.66 -4.12
N GLU A 26 19.17 -5.80 -4.56
CA GLU A 26 18.63 -7.13 -4.32
C GLU A 26 18.58 -7.46 -2.82
N THR A 27 19.66 -7.16 -2.10
CA THR A 27 19.75 -7.35 -0.64
C THR A 27 18.79 -6.43 0.09
N ALA A 28 18.69 -5.16 -0.34
CA ALA A 28 17.73 -4.22 0.20
C ALA A 28 16.30 -4.68 -0.03
N HIS A 29 16.00 -5.24 -1.21
CA HIS A 29 14.70 -5.82 -1.51
C HIS A 29 14.36 -6.97 -0.57
N GLN A 30 15.30 -7.87 -0.32
CA GLN A 30 15.13 -8.97 0.64
C GLN A 30 14.84 -8.45 2.05
N PHE A 31 15.61 -7.48 2.53
CA PHE A 31 15.38 -6.86 3.84
C PHE A 31 14.00 -6.21 3.91
N LYS A 32 13.59 -5.51 2.86
CA LYS A 32 12.26 -4.90 2.79
C LYS A 32 11.15 -5.93 2.91
N VAL A 33 11.23 -7.03 2.16
CA VAL A 33 10.16 -8.04 2.09
C VAL A 33 10.14 -8.92 3.34
N LEU A 34 11.30 -9.28 3.88
CA LEU A 34 11.38 -10.21 5.02
C LEU A 34 11.18 -9.50 6.37
N ASN A 35 11.76 -8.32 6.53
CA ASN A 35 11.75 -7.61 7.82
C ASN A 35 10.72 -6.47 7.82
N GLY A 36 10.70 -5.66 6.76
CA GLY A 36 9.83 -4.49 6.66
C GLY A 36 9.94 -3.57 7.87
N LEU A 37 8.80 -3.10 8.35
CA LEU A 37 8.69 -2.22 9.51
C LEU A 37 8.43 -2.98 10.81
N ASN A 38 8.33 -4.31 10.75
CA ASN A 38 8.07 -5.14 11.92
C ASN A 38 9.23 -5.09 12.93
N PRO A 39 8.95 -5.28 14.23
CA PRO A 39 9.96 -5.38 15.26
C PRO A 39 11.04 -6.42 14.93
N GLY A 40 12.30 -6.05 15.12
CA GLY A 40 13.42 -6.93 14.83
C GLY A 40 14.78 -6.23 14.87
N PRO A 41 15.89 -6.97 14.74
CA PRO A 41 17.24 -6.43 14.91
C PRO A 41 17.61 -5.31 13.93
N ARG A 42 16.95 -5.25 12.79
CA ARG A 42 17.20 -4.24 11.72
C ARG A 42 16.13 -3.18 11.64
N GLN A 43 15.07 -3.27 12.44
CA GLN A 43 13.89 -2.38 12.36
C GLN A 43 14.27 -0.90 12.39
N ALA A 44 15.09 -0.49 13.34
CA ALA A 44 15.48 0.91 13.51
C ALA A 44 16.13 1.48 12.24
N ARG A 45 17.06 0.73 11.63
CA ARG A 45 17.76 1.14 10.39
C ARG A 45 16.83 1.14 9.19
N ILE A 46 15.95 0.14 9.08
CA ILE A 46 14.96 0.06 8.00
C ILE A 46 13.96 1.22 8.14
N MET A 47 13.45 1.46 9.34
CA MET A 47 12.54 2.57 9.61
C MET A 47 13.20 3.92 9.29
N GLU A 48 14.42 4.13 9.72
CA GLU A 48 15.18 5.36 9.43
C GLU A 48 15.33 5.58 7.92
N ALA A 49 15.58 4.51 7.16
CA ALA A 49 15.70 4.58 5.70
C ALA A 49 14.38 4.90 5.00
N LEU A 50 13.29 4.26 5.43
CA LEU A 50 12.01 4.32 4.73
C LEU A 50 11.11 5.46 5.19
N LYS A 51 11.28 5.94 6.44
CA LYS A 51 10.42 6.96 7.06
C LYS A 51 10.22 8.21 6.21
N PRO A 52 11.25 8.81 5.57
CA PRO A 52 11.04 10.01 4.74
C PRO A 52 10.08 9.78 3.58
N SER A 53 10.21 8.66 2.88
CA SER A 53 9.33 8.30 1.76
C SER A 53 7.93 7.91 2.22
N LEU A 54 7.81 7.19 3.33
CA LEU A 54 6.52 6.84 3.92
C LEU A 54 5.77 8.08 4.43
N LEU A 55 6.46 9.04 5.04
CA LEU A 55 5.84 10.31 5.48
C LEU A 55 5.38 11.17 4.30
N LYS A 56 6.09 11.15 3.16
CA LYS A 56 5.61 11.79 1.91
C LYS A 56 4.29 11.18 1.46
N MET A 57 4.19 9.83 1.48
CA MET A 57 2.95 9.13 1.16
C MET A 57 1.83 9.53 2.13
N THR A 58 2.10 9.52 3.43
CA THR A 58 1.15 9.95 4.47
C THR A 58 0.64 11.38 4.23
N SER A 59 1.55 12.31 3.92
CA SER A 59 1.20 13.70 3.64
C SER A 59 0.27 13.83 2.44
N GLU A 60 0.52 13.08 1.37
CA GLU A 60 -0.32 13.10 0.18
C GLU A 60 -1.71 12.48 0.45
N ILE A 61 -1.75 11.36 1.17
CA ILE A 61 -3.02 10.76 1.61
C ILE A 61 -3.83 11.77 2.42
N LYS A 62 -3.23 12.44 3.40
CA LYS A 62 -3.91 13.47 4.22
C LYS A 62 -4.45 14.63 3.38
N LYS A 63 -3.72 15.06 2.34
CA LYS A 63 -4.21 16.11 1.42
C LYS A 63 -5.44 15.65 0.65
N VAL A 64 -5.40 14.45 0.08
CA VAL A 64 -6.53 13.87 -0.66
C VAL A 64 -7.74 13.71 0.23
N MET A 65 -7.56 13.20 1.46
CA MET A 65 -8.63 13.04 2.45
C MET A 65 -9.26 14.39 2.81
N ARG A 66 -8.42 15.41 3.09
CA ARG A 66 -8.91 16.77 3.39
C ARG A 66 -9.69 17.34 2.22
N TYR A 67 -9.15 17.27 1.01
CA TYR A 67 -9.82 17.74 -0.18
C TYR A 67 -11.19 17.07 -0.38
N TYR A 68 -11.27 15.75 -0.16
CA TYR A 68 -12.55 15.02 -0.22
C TYR A 68 -13.54 15.55 0.82
N THR A 69 -13.12 15.68 2.08
CA THR A 69 -13.99 16.14 3.17
C THR A 69 -14.49 17.57 2.93
N ASP A 70 -13.61 18.45 2.46
CA ASP A 70 -13.95 19.87 2.20
C ASP A 70 -14.89 20.01 0.99
N ARG A 71 -14.70 19.17 -0.04
CA ARG A 71 -15.47 19.25 -1.28
C ARG A 71 -16.81 18.54 -1.21
N PHE A 72 -16.90 17.50 -0.39
CA PHE A 72 -18.07 16.64 -0.26
C PHE A 72 -18.52 16.50 1.20
N PRO A 73 -18.93 17.61 1.87
CA PRO A 73 -19.23 17.59 3.30
C PRO A 73 -20.48 16.76 3.65
N SER A 74 -21.39 16.59 2.68
CA SER A 74 -22.61 15.79 2.83
C SER A 74 -22.42 14.32 2.52
N ASP A 75 -21.28 13.91 2.02
CA ASP A 75 -20.97 12.52 1.67
C ASP A 75 -20.59 11.71 2.92
N LYS A 76 -20.52 10.39 2.73
CA LYS A 76 -20.05 9.49 3.78
C LYS A 76 -18.62 9.83 4.17
N LYS A 77 -18.35 9.80 5.47
CA LYS A 77 -17.00 9.96 5.99
C LYS A 77 -16.08 8.82 5.51
N ILE A 78 -14.81 9.11 5.34
CA ILE A 78 -13.80 8.10 5.08
C ILE A 78 -13.61 7.30 6.36
N GLU A 79 -13.82 5.99 6.31
CA GLU A 79 -13.77 5.11 7.48
C GLU A 79 -12.48 4.30 7.56
N GLN A 80 -11.84 4.04 6.41
CA GLN A 80 -10.61 3.24 6.34
C GLN A 80 -9.81 3.55 5.09
N VAL A 81 -8.54 3.15 5.13
CA VAL A 81 -7.62 3.17 3.99
C VAL A 81 -7.31 1.73 3.56
N LEU A 82 -7.53 1.42 2.28
CA LEU A 82 -7.12 0.16 1.70
C LEU A 82 -5.82 0.34 0.92
N ILE A 83 -4.83 -0.47 1.25
CA ILE A 83 -3.51 -0.45 0.63
C ILE A 83 -3.43 -1.60 -0.37
N VAL A 84 -3.09 -1.28 -1.62
CA VAL A 84 -2.99 -2.24 -2.72
C VAL A 84 -1.69 -2.04 -3.51
N GLY A 85 -1.37 -2.99 -4.37
CA GLY A 85 -0.18 -2.94 -5.22
C GLY A 85 1.07 -3.55 -4.56
N GLY A 86 2.15 -3.70 -5.34
CA GLY A 86 3.36 -4.38 -4.88
C GLY A 86 4.04 -3.77 -3.65
N GLY A 87 3.88 -2.46 -3.44
CA GLY A 87 4.39 -1.77 -2.25
C GLY A 87 3.72 -2.19 -0.94
N SER A 88 2.49 -2.71 -1.01
CA SER A 88 1.77 -3.20 0.17
C SER A 88 2.33 -4.50 0.76
N ASN A 89 3.25 -5.17 0.05
CA ASN A 89 4.00 -6.30 0.58
C ASN A 89 5.06 -5.92 1.64
N LEU A 90 5.23 -4.63 1.94
CA LEU A 90 6.10 -4.18 3.04
C LEU A 90 5.46 -4.58 4.38
N PRO A 91 6.05 -5.52 5.14
CA PRO A 91 5.50 -5.91 6.44
C PRO A 91 5.38 -4.71 7.38
N GLY A 92 4.28 -4.61 8.11
CA GLY A 92 4.01 -3.51 9.05
C GLY A 92 3.47 -2.21 8.40
N ILE A 93 3.28 -2.16 7.06
CA ILE A 93 2.83 -0.93 6.39
C ILE A 93 1.42 -0.51 6.81
N GLY A 94 0.53 -1.47 7.04
CA GLY A 94 -0.84 -1.19 7.52
C GLY A 94 -0.84 -0.53 8.88
N GLU A 95 -0.05 -1.04 9.82
CA GLU A 95 0.12 -0.47 11.16
C GLU A 95 0.75 0.93 11.10
N PHE A 96 1.79 1.11 10.30
CA PHE A 96 2.40 2.41 10.07
C PHE A 96 1.37 3.45 9.63
N PHE A 97 0.60 3.17 8.58
CA PHE A 97 -0.40 4.12 8.12
C PHE A 97 -1.57 4.29 9.09
N THR A 98 -1.96 3.24 9.82
CA THR A 98 -2.98 3.36 10.86
C THR A 98 -2.56 4.38 11.92
N ASN A 99 -1.32 4.30 12.38
CA ASN A 99 -0.77 5.22 13.39
C ASN A 99 -0.60 6.65 12.84
N GLU A 100 -0.07 6.79 11.62
CA GLU A 100 0.18 8.11 11.01
C GLU A 100 -1.09 8.84 10.57
N LEU A 101 -2.11 8.11 10.15
CA LEU A 101 -3.38 8.68 9.69
C LEU A 101 -4.43 8.78 10.80
N ILE A 102 -4.22 8.11 11.93
CA ILE A 102 -5.20 7.95 13.03
C ILE A 102 -6.51 7.38 12.48
N MET A 103 -6.38 6.41 11.57
CA MET A 103 -7.50 5.78 10.86
C MET A 103 -7.10 4.35 10.47
N PRO A 104 -8.05 3.37 10.53
CA PRO A 104 -7.74 2.02 10.12
C PRO A 104 -7.17 1.96 8.70
N ALA A 105 -5.96 1.41 8.56
CA ALA A 105 -5.33 1.16 7.27
C ALA A 105 -4.94 -0.31 7.18
N ARG A 106 -5.34 -0.99 6.10
CA ARG A 106 -5.07 -2.41 5.91
C ARG A 106 -4.74 -2.76 4.47
N VAL A 107 -3.92 -3.77 4.31
CA VAL A 107 -3.65 -4.33 2.99
C VAL A 107 -4.90 -5.09 2.51
N ALA A 108 -5.39 -4.74 1.33
CA ALA A 108 -6.54 -5.42 0.75
C ALA A 108 -6.18 -6.85 0.33
N SER A 109 -7.04 -7.80 0.65
CA SER A 109 -6.87 -9.20 0.30
C SER A 109 -8.22 -9.81 -0.16
N PRO A 110 -8.66 -9.54 -1.40
CA PRO A 110 -9.96 -10.02 -1.90
C PRO A 110 -9.96 -11.51 -2.27
N TRP A 111 -8.81 -12.18 -2.23
CA TRP A 111 -8.59 -13.51 -2.80
C TRP A 111 -9.46 -14.62 -2.24
N GLN A 112 -9.92 -14.49 -1.00
CA GLN A 112 -10.82 -15.47 -0.37
C GLN A 112 -12.28 -15.34 -0.85
N SER A 113 -12.63 -14.17 -1.38
CA SER A 113 -13.98 -13.87 -1.85
C SER A 113 -14.14 -14.10 -3.37
N LEU A 114 -13.06 -14.46 -4.06
CA LEU A 114 -13.05 -14.68 -5.51
C LEU A 114 -13.15 -16.16 -5.83
N ASP A 115 -14.07 -16.50 -6.73
CA ASP A 115 -14.12 -17.82 -7.34
C ASP A 115 -13.18 -17.87 -8.54
N PHE A 116 -12.18 -18.73 -8.47
CA PHE A 116 -11.21 -18.95 -9.54
C PHE A 116 -11.60 -20.07 -10.50
N GLY A 117 -12.66 -20.82 -10.20
CA GLY A 117 -13.06 -21.98 -10.97
C GLY A 117 -11.90 -22.99 -11.09
N LYS A 118 -11.37 -23.16 -12.31
CA LYS A 118 -10.23 -24.05 -12.59
C LYS A 118 -8.87 -23.35 -12.60
N LEU A 119 -8.84 -22.02 -12.41
CA LEU A 119 -7.59 -21.26 -12.41
C LEU A 119 -6.90 -21.31 -11.05
N GLU A 120 -5.59 -21.36 -11.06
CA GLU A 120 -4.80 -21.24 -9.83
C GLU A 120 -4.78 -19.79 -9.31
N GLN A 121 -4.83 -19.66 -7.99
CA GLN A 121 -4.68 -18.34 -7.38
C GLN A 121 -3.23 -17.85 -7.54
N PRO A 122 -3.00 -16.53 -7.69
CA PRO A 122 -1.67 -15.96 -7.69
C PRO A 122 -0.87 -16.36 -6.45
N ALA A 123 0.43 -16.57 -6.61
CA ALA A 123 1.33 -16.85 -5.48
C ALA A 123 1.19 -15.74 -4.41
N LYS A 124 1.29 -16.11 -3.13
CA LYS A 124 1.03 -15.21 -2.00
C LYS A 124 1.79 -13.88 -2.11
N GLN A 125 3.05 -13.92 -2.56
CA GLN A 125 3.89 -12.74 -2.73
C GLN A 125 3.45 -11.81 -3.88
N GLN A 126 2.71 -12.35 -4.84
CA GLN A 126 2.24 -11.60 -6.02
C GLN A 126 0.81 -11.06 -5.84
N ARG A 127 0.06 -11.60 -4.90
CA ARG A 127 -1.37 -11.26 -4.72
C ARG A 127 -1.63 -9.77 -4.66
N ALA A 128 -0.85 -9.05 -3.87
CA ALA A 128 -1.03 -7.60 -3.71
C ALA A 128 -0.91 -6.80 -5.03
N GLN A 129 -0.13 -7.30 -5.99
CA GLN A 129 0.08 -6.66 -7.29
C GLN A 129 -1.14 -6.82 -8.21
N PHE A 130 -1.89 -7.91 -8.05
CA PHE A 130 -3.01 -8.25 -8.94
C PHE A 130 -4.38 -7.79 -8.43
N VAL A 131 -4.45 -7.12 -7.27
CA VAL A 131 -5.74 -6.67 -6.71
C VAL A 131 -6.51 -5.76 -7.67
N ALA A 132 -5.81 -4.82 -8.32
CA ALA A 132 -6.46 -3.93 -9.29
C ALA A 132 -6.96 -4.68 -10.53
N VAL A 133 -6.17 -5.63 -11.03
CA VAL A 133 -6.56 -6.47 -12.20
C VAL A 133 -7.77 -7.34 -11.84
N ALA A 134 -7.76 -7.96 -10.66
CA ALA A 134 -8.90 -8.74 -10.17
C ALA A 134 -10.16 -7.88 -10.04
N GLY A 135 -10.03 -6.65 -9.53
CA GLY A 135 -11.13 -5.69 -9.46
C GLY A 135 -11.68 -5.34 -10.84
N LEU A 136 -10.80 -5.09 -11.82
CA LEU A 136 -11.21 -4.80 -13.20
C LEU A 136 -11.94 -5.98 -13.85
N ALA A 137 -11.51 -7.21 -13.57
CA ALA A 137 -12.16 -8.41 -14.10
C ALA A 137 -13.57 -8.66 -13.53
N LEU A 138 -13.91 -8.03 -12.40
CA LEU A 138 -15.22 -8.15 -11.75
C LEU A 138 -16.17 -7.01 -12.11
N ILE A 139 -15.70 -5.99 -12.82
CA ILE A 139 -16.54 -4.86 -13.24
C ILE A 139 -17.61 -5.37 -14.20
N ARG A 140 -18.86 -5.02 -13.94
CA ARG A 140 -20.01 -5.27 -14.79
C ARG A 140 -20.33 -4.02 -15.59
N SER A 141 -21.05 -4.19 -16.71
CA SER A 141 -21.51 -3.05 -17.52
C SER A 141 -22.34 -2.04 -16.71
N GLU A 142 -23.15 -2.52 -15.77
CA GLU A 142 -23.94 -1.71 -14.84
C GLU A 142 -23.11 -0.87 -13.88
N ASP A 143 -21.87 -1.26 -13.57
CA ASP A 143 -20.95 -0.51 -12.73
C ASP A 143 -20.26 0.67 -13.46
N ILE A 144 -20.39 0.72 -14.79
CA ILE A 144 -19.68 1.70 -15.66
C ILE A 144 -20.65 2.75 -16.20
N TYR A 145 -21.90 2.37 -16.46
CA TYR A 145 -22.86 3.16 -17.25
C TYR A 145 -24.06 3.68 -16.42
N ASP A 146 -23.88 3.88 -15.13
CA ASP A 146 -24.86 4.58 -14.28
C ASP A 146 -24.79 6.09 -14.43
#